data_912f07ce9e933cbe41f650dd789b223e
#
_entry.id   912f07ce9e933cbe41f650dd789b223e
#
_cell.length_a   1.000
_cell.length_b   1.000
_cell.length_c   1.000
_cell.angle_alpha   90.00
_cell.angle_beta   90.00
_cell.angle_gamma   90.00
#
_symmetry.space_group_name_H-M   'P 1'
#
loop_
_entity.id
_entity.type
_entity.pdbx_description
1 polymer ?
#
loop_
_entity_poly.entity_id
_entity_poly.type
_entity_poly.pdbx_seq_one_letter_code
_entity_poly.pdbx_strand_id
1 'polypeptide(L)'
;MRPGTLVRLALSGTRTDLLRVFLTLVAVALAALAFLAAATVLSIPLNPANNNGDADQYGNLLLREPGLRPGVAIALLMLTIPVLALAGQAARLGAPARDRRLAAYRLAGMTPGQTLRVAVAETGVASFAGALLALVAYLVARPLLHRYDERGALALPTDVLPAPGWLAAITLGIPLLAALTAALTLRKVTVTPLGVVRRALRSQAPKPWPWALILIGFAAFAAVQPLTLWYAGRNLEMPSGLVLALLFGGGLASTVGLVLGAGSLSYAIGRLLHRFGRGPATLLAARRMISDPWHGSRTYAALFAVLIFAGGAAGFRAYFETNAFVEAESQRQWDVLTGSPTAAAGVNDFSDFYLRTMDLVQAAVLVGLVIAVAGLLIAVAEGVAGRRRTYAALMASGVPRAVLGRSVAWQSLAVVVPATLLALGTGVTAVLGVFGDTVTGGGGGGPHCAASPEICADPAQAPAHTREIVLEPVVRAIPLPISDLLLYGGGTLAAVLLTVVVGALLIRSDAGPEILRTS
;
A
#
# COMPACT_ATOMS: atom_id res chain seq x y z
N MET A 1 35.02 -1.93 -21.87
CA MET A 1 35.17 -2.83 -20.70
C MET A 1 34.59 -4.19 -21.01
N ARG A 2 35.26 -5.28 -20.62
CA ARG A 2 34.72 -6.65 -20.80
C ARG A 2 33.56 -6.86 -19.78
N PRO A 3 32.47 -7.59 -20.14
CA PRO A 3 31.33 -7.77 -19.26
C PRO A 3 31.67 -8.40 -17.92
N GLY A 4 32.64 -9.32 -17.87
CA GLY A 4 33.11 -9.92 -16.61
C GLY A 4 33.81 -8.94 -15.66
N THR A 5 34.46 -7.89 -16.17
CA THR A 5 35.09 -6.84 -15.35
C THR A 5 34.02 -5.94 -14.73
N LEU A 6 32.93 -5.66 -15.47
CA LEU A 6 31.79 -4.89 -14.94
C LEU A 6 31.10 -5.61 -13.78
N VAL A 7 30.89 -6.93 -13.91
CA VAL A 7 30.27 -7.76 -12.86
C VAL A 7 31.19 -7.83 -11.62
N ARG A 8 32.49 -8.03 -11.79
CA ARG A 8 33.44 -8.04 -10.66
C ARG A 8 33.48 -6.69 -9.93
N LEU A 9 33.49 -5.57 -10.65
CA LEU A 9 33.44 -4.23 -10.05
C LEU A 9 32.10 -3.93 -9.36
N ALA A 10 30.99 -4.47 -9.90
CA ALA A 10 29.66 -4.33 -9.29
C ALA A 10 29.54 -5.13 -7.98
N LEU A 11 30.24 -6.27 -7.85
CA LEU A 11 30.20 -7.14 -6.67
C LEU A 11 31.25 -6.75 -5.61
N SER A 12 32.27 -5.94 -5.94
CA SER A 12 33.29 -5.47 -5.01
C SER A 12 32.81 -4.29 -4.19
N GLY A 13 31.98 -4.55 -3.16
CA GLY A 13 31.37 -3.51 -2.31
C GLY A 13 31.75 -3.61 -0.84
N THR A 14 31.48 -2.54 -0.09
CA THR A 14 31.57 -2.48 1.38
C THR A 14 30.38 -3.23 2.02
N ARG A 15 30.39 -3.45 3.35
CA ARG A 15 29.27 -4.06 4.08
C ARG A 15 27.93 -3.32 3.86
N THR A 16 27.96 -2.00 3.71
CA THR A 16 26.77 -1.19 3.41
C THR A 16 26.25 -1.43 1.98
N ASP A 17 27.15 -1.68 1.03
CA ASP A 17 26.78 -2.04 -0.35
C ASP A 17 26.11 -3.42 -0.40
N LEU A 18 26.63 -4.38 0.38
CA LEU A 18 26.01 -5.72 0.49
C LEU A 18 24.61 -5.66 1.06
N LEU A 19 24.37 -4.88 2.13
CA LEU A 19 23.03 -4.70 2.70
C LEU A 19 22.06 -4.09 1.68
N ARG A 20 22.51 -3.10 0.93
CA ARG A 20 21.70 -2.48 -0.13
C ARG A 20 21.33 -3.48 -1.23
N VAL A 21 22.33 -4.24 -1.72
CA VAL A 21 22.13 -5.28 -2.74
C VAL A 21 21.13 -6.32 -2.24
N PHE A 22 21.29 -6.78 -0.99
CA PHE A 22 20.38 -7.73 -0.35
C PHE A 22 18.95 -7.18 -0.24
N LEU A 23 18.79 -5.95 0.26
CA LEU A 23 17.46 -5.33 0.37
C LEU A 23 16.81 -5.10 -1.00
N THR A 24 17.60 -4.73 -2.02
CA THR A 24 17.10 -4.60 -3.39
C THR A 24 16.66 -5.96 -3.94
N LEU A 25 17.44 -7.01 -3.71
CA LEU A 25 17.13 -8.38 -4.10
C LEU A 25 15.81 -8.83 -3.45
N VAL A 26 15.68 -8.69 -2.11
CA VAL A 26 14.48 -9.09 -1.38
C VAL A 26 13.24 -8.30 -1.85
N ALA A 27 13.37 -6.98 -2.00
CA ALA A 27 12.25 -6.16 -2.46
C ALA A 27 11.81 -6.55 -3.88
N VAL A 28 12.75 -6.78 -4.79
CA VAL A 28 12.42 -7.23 -6.15
C VAL A 28 11.82 -8.64 -6.13
N ALA A 29 12.33 -9.54 -5.27
CA ALA A 29 11.78 -10.88 -5.14
C ALA A 29 10.32 -10.85 -4.64
N LEU A 30 10.01 -10.06 -3.63
CA LEU A 30 8.64 -9.90 -3.13
C LEU A 30 7.71 -9.28 -4.18
N ALA A 31 8.18 -8.24 -4.89
CA ALA A 31 7.39 -7.65 -5.96
C ALA A 31 7.13 -8.65 -7.10
N ALA A 32 8.15 -9.39 -7.53
CA ALA A 32 8.00 -10.40 -8.57
C ALA A 32 7.05 -11.54 -8.15
N LEU A 33 7.10 -12.00 -6.88
CA LEU A 33 6.16 -12.98 -6.34
C LEU A 33 4.72 -12.47 -6.40
N ALA A 34 4.48 -11.22 -6.03
CA ALA A 34 3.15 -10.63 -6.09
C ALA A 34 2.64 -10.53 -7.54
N PHE A 35 3.50 -10.15 -8.50
CA PHE A 35 3.15 -10.15 -9.93
C PHE A 35 2.89 -11.57 -10.46
N LEU A 36 3.68 -12.56 -10.08
CA LEU A 36 3.48 -13.96 -10.47
C LEU A 36 2.16 -14.50 -9.89
N ALA A 37 1.86 -14.21 -8.63
CA ALA A 37 0.60 -14.59 -8.00
C ALA A 37 -0.60 -13.92 -8.70
N ALA A 38 -0.53 -12.63 -8.99
CA ALA A 38 -1.57 -11.92 -9.73
C ALA A 38 -1.78 -12.50 -11.14
N ALA A 39 -0.69 -12.79 -11.85
CA ALA A 39 -0.75 -13.44 -13.17
C ALA A 39 -1.37 -14.84 -13.10
N THR A 40 -1.10 -15.60 -12.04
CA THR A 40 -1.72 -16.92 -11.81
C THR A 40 -3.22 -16.80 -11.65
N VAL A 41 -3.69 -15.87 -10.80
CA VAL A 41 -5.13 -15.66 -10.58
C VAL A 41 -5.84 -15.25 -11.87
N LEU A 42 -5.23 -14.37 -12.66
CA LEU A 42 -5.78 -13.95 -13.96
C LEU A 42 -5.73 -15.05 -15.04
N SER A 43 -4.88 -16.06 -14.86
CA SER A 43 -4.73 -17.19 -15.79
C SER A 43 -5.68 -18.35 -15.48
N ILE A 44 -6.51 -18.26 -14.43
CA ILE A 44 -7.52 -19.28 -14.11
C ILE A 44 -8.54 -19.33 -15.26
N PRO A 45 -8.71 -20.48 -15.93
CA PRO A 45 -9.63 -20.60 -17.05
C PRO A 45 -11.08 -20.44 -16.58
N LEU A 46 -11.93 -19.98 -17.49
CA LEU A 46 -13.39 -20.02 -17.31
C LEU A 46 -13.87 -21.45 -17.49
N ASN A 47 -14.75 -21.92 -16.64
CA ASN A 47 -15.35 -23.24 -16.78
C ASN A 47 -16.49 -23.19 -17.83
N PRO A 48 -16.35 -23.79 -19.01
CA PRO A 48 -17.38 -23.72 -20.05
C PRO A 48 -18.64 -24.56 -19.71
N ALA A 49 -18.54 -25.46 -18.75
CA ALA A 49 -19.66 -26.28 -18.28
C ALA A 49 -20.60 -25.53 -17.32
N ASN A 50 -20.18 -24.36 -16.86
CA ASN A 50 -20.91 -23.54 -15.90
C ASN A 50 -21.35 -22.22 -16.57
N ASN A 51 -22.65 -21.89 -16.54
CA ASN A 51 -23.17 -20.67 -17.17
C ASN A 51 -22.50 -19.39 -16.67
N ASN A 52 -21.98 -19.40 -15.43
CA ASN A 52 -21.27 -18.30 -14.82
C ASN A 52 -19.74 -18.34 -15.06
N GLY A 53 -19.21 -19.43 -15.63
CA GLY A 53 -17.76 -19.62 -15.82
C GLY A 53 -16.98 -19.89 -14.53
N ASP A 54 -17.67 -20.28 -13.46
CA ASP A 54 -17.08 -20.52 -12.13
C ASP A 54 -16.09 -21.68 -12.16
N ALA A 55 -14.97 -21.51 -11.48
CA ALA A 55 -13.95 -22.55 -11.31
C ALA A 55 -14.20 -23.36 -10.04
N ASP A 56 -15.07 -24.36 -10.15
CA ASP A 56 -15.55 -25.17 -9.03
C ASP A 56 -14.45 -25.96 -8.29
N GLN A 57 -13.25 -26.08 -8.87
CA GLN A 57 -12.10 -26.71 -8.23
C GLN A 57 -11.54 -25.93 -7.04
N TYR A 58 -11.92 -24.65 -6.84
CA TYR A 58 -11.43 -23.84 -5.72
C TYR A 58 -12.47 -23.70 -4.63
N GLY A 59 -12.03 -23.89 -3.38
CA GLY A 59 -12.85 -23.67 -2.20
C GLY A 59 -13.10 -22.20 -1.87
N ASN A 60 -12.27 -21.30 -2.38
CA ASN A 60 -12.37 -19.86 -2.12
C ASN A 60 -13.12 -19.16 -3.25
N LEU A 61 -14.23 -18.48 -2.91
CA LEU A 61 -15.05 -17.74 -3.87
C LEU A 61 -14.27 -16.66 -4.66
N LEU A 62 -13.25 -16.04 -4.05
CA LEU A 62 -12.38 -15.07 -4.72
C LEU A 62 -11.64 -15.64 -5.93
N LEU A 63 -11.37 -16.93 -5.93
CA LEU A 63 -10.73 -17.66 -7.03
C LEU A 63 -11.77 -18.34 -7.93
N ARG A 64 -12.88 -18.78 -7.33
CA ARG A 64 -13.96 -19.47 -8.01
C ARG A 64 -14.68 -18.53 -8.98
N GLU A 65 -15.15 -17.36 -8.53
CA GLU A 65 -15.93 -16.44 -9.34
C GLU A 65 -15.04 -15.60 -10.27
N PRO A 66 -15.27 -15.63 -11.60
CA PRO A 66 -14.47 -14.86 -12.57
C PRO A 66 -14.50 -13.36 -12.33
N GLY A 67 -15.64 -12.82 -11.86
CA GLY A 67 -15.81 -11.40 -11.57
C GLY A 67 -14.96 -10.87 -10.42
N LEU A 68 -14.58 -11.71 -9.47
CA LEU A 68 -13.78 -11.34 -8.29
C LEU A 68 -12.27 -11.43 -8.53
N ARG A 69 -11.82 -12.25 -9.48
CA ARG A 69 -10.39 -12.48 -9.79
C ARG A 69 -9.61 -11.20 -10.12
N PRO A 70 -10.14 -10.26 -10.93
CA PRO A 70 -9.45 -8.99 -11.17
C PRO A 70 -9.21 -8.19 -9.89
N GLY A 71 -10.17 -8.19 -8.95
CA GLY A 71 -10.03 -7.55 -7.66
C GLY A 71 -8.87 -8.13 -6.83
N VAL A 72 -8.76 -9.46 -6.79
CA VAL A 72 -7.65 -10.16 -6.12
C VAL A 72 -6.31 -9.82 -6.77
N ALA A 73 -6.25 -9.83 -8.10
CA ALA A 73 -5.03 -9.48 -8.83
C ALA A 73 -4.59 -8.04 -8.54
N ILE A 74 -5.53 -7.09 -8.51
CA ILE A 74 -5.26 -5.69 -8.18
C ILE A 74 -4.76 -5.57 -6.73
N ALA A 75 -5.38 -6.27 -5.77
CA ALA A 75 -4.93 -6.26 -4.38
C ALA A 75 -3.48 -6.76 -4.23
N LEU A 76 -3.13 -7.84 -4.92
CA LEU A 76 -1.75 -8.35 -4.98
C LEU A 76 -0.78 -7.34 -5.61
N LEU A 77 -1.19 -6.65 -6.68
CA LEU A 77 -0.39 -5.61 -7.31
C LEU A 77 -0.24 -4.38 -6.40
N MET A 78 -1.27 -4.00 -5.65
CA MET A 78 -1.19 -2.91 -4.68
C MET A 78 -0.19 -3.20 -3.55
N LEU A 79 -0.05 -4.46 -3.14
CA LEU A 79 0.96 -4.87 -2.17
C LEU A 79 2.41 -4.62 -2.66
N THR A 80 2.63 -4.51 -3.98
CA THR A 80 3.94 -4.15 -4.52
C THR A 80 4.35 -2.70 -4.23
N ILE A 81 3.42 -1.79 -3.98
CA ILE A 81 3.70 -0.36 -3.75
C ILE A 81 4.63 -0.15 -2.55
N PRO A 82 4.34 -0.65 -1.33
CA PRO A 82 5.24 -0.52 -0.20
C PRO A 82 6.57 -1.25 -0.42
N VAL A 83 6.56 -2.37 -1.14
CA VAL A 83 7.76 -3.13 -1.50
C VAL A 83 8.67 -2.32 -2.43
N LEU A 84 8.11 -1.69 -3.47
CA LEU A 84 8.86 -0.81 -4.38
C LEU A 84 9.38 0.44 -3.68
N ALA A 85 8.62 0.98 -2.73
CA ALA A 85 9.07 2.08 -1.91
C ALA A 85 10.25 1.68 -1.02
N LEU A 86 10.23 0.47 -0.43
CA LEU A 86 11.37 -0.11 0.29
C LEU A 86 12.60 -0.25 -0.62
N ALA A 87 12.43 -0.77 -1.84
CA ALA A 87 13.51 -0.84 -2.83
C ALA A 87 14.10 0.54 -3.14
N GLY A 88 13.24 1.54 -3.33
CA GLY A 88 13.65 2.93 -3.56
C GLY A 88 14.44 3.54 -2.39
N GLN A 89 14.09 3.18 -1.17
CA GLN A 89 14.83 3.60 0.03
C GLN A 89 16.15 2.82 0.17
N ALA A 90 16.13 1.51 -0.05
CA ALA A 90 17.33 0.68 -0.06
C ALA A 90 18.36 1.16 -1.10
N ALA A 91 17.92 1.61 -2.27
CA ALA A 91 18.79 2.18 -3.30
C ALA A 91 19.55 3.45 -2.85
N ARG A 92 19.08 4.14 -1.82
CA ARG A 92 19.72 5.31 -1.23
C ARG A 92 20.72 4.96 -0.13
N LEU A 93 20.62 3.75 0.46
CA LEU A 93 21.58 3.26 1.45
C LEU A 93 23.00 3.36 0.90
N GLY A 94 23.88 4.01 1.68
CA GLY A 94 25.28 4.19 1.29
C GLY A 94 25.51 5.11 0.09
N ALA A 95 24.54 5.93 -0.34
CA ALA A 95 24.70 6.85 -1.47
C ALA A 95 25.99 7.69 -1.39
N PRO A 96 26.38 8.29 -0.23
CA PRO A 96 27.63 9.03 -0.13
C PRO A 96 28.88 8.16 -0.34
N ALA A 97 28.86 6.91 0.11
CA ALA A 97 29.99 5.97 -0.10
C ALA A 97 30.07 5.56 -1.58
N ARG A 98 28.93 5.27 -2.20
CA ARG A 98 28.84 4.99 -3.64
C ARG A 98 29.33 6.17 -4.48
N ASP A 99 28.89 7.39 -4.16
CA ASP A 99 29.28 8.58 -4.91
C ASP A 99 30.79 8.82 -4.83
N ARG A 100 31.41 8.57 -3.65
CA ARG A 100 32.88 8.60 -3.49
C ARG A 100 33.56 7.53 -4.34
N ARG A 101 33.05 6.30 -4.34
CA ARG A 101 33.58 5.20 -5.15
C ARG A 101 33.48 5.52 -6.67
N LEU A 102 32.33 6.02 -7.10
CA LEU A 102 32.12 6.44 -8.49
C LEU A 102 33.01 7.63 -8.86
N ALA A 103 33.24 8.56 -7.94
CA ALA A 103 34.19 9.66 -8.12
C ALA A 103 35.63 9.15 -8.24
N ALA A 104 36.05 8.18 -7.39
CA ALA A 104 37.38 7.56 -7.49
C ALA A 104 37.58 6.85 -8.85
N TYR A 105 36.56 6.16 -9.37
CA TYR A 105 36.63 5.57 -10.71
C TYR A 105 36.81 6.62 -11.81
N ARG A 106 36.19 7.79 -11.67
CA ARG A 106 36.37 8.92 -12.59
C ARG A 106 37.77 9.50 -12.52
N LEU A 107 38.31 9.65 -11.32
CA LEU A 107 39.71 10.08 -11.12
C LEU A 107 40.70 9.09 -11.73
N ALA A 108 40.37 7.78 -11.73
CA ALA A 108 41.14 6.75 -12.40
C ALA A 108 40.91 6.70 -13.93
N GLY A 109 40.22 7.70 -14.52
CA GLY A 109 40.06 7.84 -15.98
C GLY A 109 38.81 7.21 -16.58
N MET A 110 37.85 6.75 -15.77
CA MET A 110 36.57 6.23 -16.31
C MET A 110 35.70 7.36 -16.88
N THR A 111 35.13 7.13 -18.05
CA THR A 111 34.16 8.06 -18.65
C THR A 111 32.84 8.08 -17.86
N PRO A 112 32.05 9.17 -17.92
CA PRO A 112 30.73 9.26 -17.29
C PRO A 112 29.79 8.12 -17.66
N GLY A 113 29.80 7.71 -18.94
CA GLY A 113 29.01 6.58 -19.43
C GLY A 113 29.44 5.23 -18.86
N GLN A 114 30.74 5.01 -18.65
CA GLN A 114 31.25 3.78 -18.04
C GLN A 114 30.87 3.72 -16.55
N THR A 115 30.97 4.82 -15.83
CA THR A 115 30.57 4.94 -14.42
C THR A 115 29.06 4.67 -14.26
N LEU A 116 28.23 5.22 -15.17
CA LEU A 116 26.80 4.96 -15.20
C LEU A 116 26.50 3.46 -15.44
N ARG A 117 27.18 2.84 -16.40
CA ARG A 117 27.02 1.40 -16.71
C ARG A 117 27.35 0.51 -15.52
N VAL A 118 28.38 0.82 -14.73
CA VAL A 118 28.72 0.05 -13.51
C VAL A 118 27.57 0.16 -12.51
N ALA A 119 27.06 1.36 -12.25
CA ALA A 119 25.98 1.56 -11.29
C ALA A 119 24.65 0.92 -11.72
N VAL A 120 24.33 0.97 -13.01
CA VAL A 120 23.14 0.32 -13.59
C VAL A 120 23.29 -1.21 -13.57
N ALA A 121 24.48 -1.74 -13.88
CA ALA A 121 24.76 -3.17 -13.82
C ALA A 121 24.63 -3.72 -12.40
N GLU A 122 25.10 -2.99 -11.39
CA GLU A 122 24.95 -3.38 -9.97
C GLU A 122 23.47 -3.54 -9.59
N THR A 123 22.63 -2.57 -9.92
CA THR A 123 21.18 -2.64 -9.65
C THR A 123 20.52 -3.72 -10.50
N GLY A 124 20.88 -3.84 -11.77
CA GLY A 124 20.33 -4.82 -12.69
C GLY A 124 20.61 -6.26 -12.27
N VAL A 125 21.85 -6.56 -11.85
CA VAL A 125 22.24 -7.91 -11.37
C VAL A 125 21.50 -8.26 -10.08
N ALA A 126 21.42 -7.33 -9.12
CA ALA A 126 20.69 -7.55 -7.87
C ALA A 126 19.19 -7.79 -8.13
N SER A 127 18.60 -7.00 -9.01
CA SER A 127 17.19 -7.14 -9.38
C SER A 127 16.91 -8.42 -10.15
N PHE A 128 17.80 -8.81 -11.05
CA PHE A 128 17.68 -10.06 -11.79
C PHE A 128 17.79 -11.27 -10.87
N ALA A 129 18.75 -11.26 -9.95
CA ALA A 129 18.87 -12.32 -8.95
C ALA A 129 17.61 -12.41 -8.06
N GLY A 130 17.03 -11.27 -7.67
CA GLY A 130 15.77 -11.22 -6.93
C GLY A 130 14.59 -11.79 -7.70
N ALA A 131 14.43 -11.43 -8.97
CA ALA A 131 13.37 -11.94 -9.83
C ALA A 131 13.52 -13.44 -10.12
N LEU A 132 14.75 -13.92 -10.31
CA LEU A 132 15.03 -15.34 -10.48
C LEU A 132 14.72 -16.13 -9.20
N LEU A 133 15.12 -15.60 -8.03
CA LEU A 133 14.78 -16.20 -6.74
C LEU A 133 13.26 -16.28 -6.55
N ALA A 134 12.53 -15.24 -6.94
CA ALA A 134 11.07 -15.24 -6.91
C ALA A 134 10.47 -16.32 -7.80
N LEU A 135 10.96 -16.45 -9.03
CA LEU A 135 10.50 -17.49 -9.97
C LEU A 135 10.76 -18.88 -9.41
N VAL A 136 11.96 -19.14 -8.87
CA VAL A 136 12.30 -20.44 -8.26
C VAL A 136 11.41 -20.68 -7.04
N ALA A 137 11.28 -19.70 -6.15
CA ALA A 137 10.43 -19.81 -4.96
C ALA A 137 8.96 -20.06 -5.35
N TYR A 138 8.45 -19.38 -6.36
CA TYR A 138 7.10 -19.58 -6.90
C TYR A 138 6.90 -21.00 -7.42
N LEU A 139 7.82 -21.51 -8.24
CA LEU A 139 7.73 -22.86 -8.81
C LEU A 139 7.85 -23.95 -7.74
N VAL A 140 8.72 -23.74 -6.74
CA VAL A 140 8.89 -24.67 -5.61
C VAL A 140 7.72 -24.60 -4.63
N ALA A 141 7.18 -23.43 -4.39
CA ALA A 141 6.03 -23.25 -3.49
C ALA A 141 4.76 -23.94 -4.02
N ARG A 142 4.57 -24.03 -5.33
CA ARG A 142 3.37 -24.63 -5.93
C ARG A 142 3.12 -26.08 -5.46
N PRO A 143 4.03 -27.04 -5.59
CA PRO A 143 3.80 -28.40 -5.10
C PRO A 143 3.72 -28.47 -3.58
N LEU A 144 4.41 -27.60 -2.84
CA LEU A 144 4.37 -27.56 -1.39
C LEU A 144 3.05 -27.02 -0.83
N LEU A 145 2.42 -26.08 -1.56
CA LEU A 145 1.15 -25.46 -1.19
C LEU A 145 -0.05 -26.12 -1.87
N HIS A 146 0.15 -27.18 -2.66
CA HIS A 146 -0.92 -27.93 -3.31
C HIS A 146 -1.66 -28.76 -2.26
N ARG A 147 -2.71 -28.20 -1.69
CA ARG A 147 -3.52 -28.80 -0.63
C ARG A 147 -4.98 -28.67 -0.96
N TYR A 148 -5.71 -29.75 -0.69
CA TYR A 148 -7.17 -29.77 -0.75
C TYR A 148 -7.73 -29.42 0.63
N ASP A 149 -8.86 -28.72 0.65
CA ASP A 149 -9.65 -28.48 1.85
C ASP A 149 -10.47 -29.72 2.25
N GLU A 150 -11.22 -29.63 3.34
CA GLU A 150 -12.07 -30.72 3.82
C GLU A 150 -13.19 -31.12 2.83
N ARG A 151 -13.51 -30.22 1.88
CA ARG A 151 -14.51 -30.43 0.82
C ARG A 151 -13.89 -30.97 -0.47
N GLY A 152 -12.59 -31.23 -0.50
CA GLY A 152 -11.86 -31.71 -1.67
C GLY A 152 -11.59 -30.63 -2.72
N ALA A 153 -11.72 -29.35 -2.36
CA ALA A 153 -11.43 -28.22 -3.23
C ALA A 153 -10.01 -27.67 -2.97
N LEU A 154 -9.38 -27.08 -3.99
CA LEU A 154 -8.07 -26.47 -3.88
C LEU A 154 -8.14 -25.15 -3.09
N ALA A 155 -7.27 -25.00 -2.10
CA ALA A 155 -7.17 -23.78 -1.31
C ALA A 155 -6.49 -22.62 -2.10
N LEU A 156 -5.55 -22.94 -2.99
CA LEU A 156 -4.77 -21.97 -3.78
C LEU A 156 -4.70 -22.44 -5.25
N PRO A 157 -4.54 -21.53 -6.22
CA PRO A 157 -4.50 -21.85 -7.66
C PRO A 157 -3.14 -22.44 -8.06
N THR A 158 -2.79 -23.58 -7.45
CA THR A 158 -1.53 -24.29 -7.68
C THR A 158 -1.58 -25.21 -8.91
N ASP A 159 -2.75 -25.46 -9.44
CA ASP A 159 -3.01 -26.24 -10.67
C ASP A 159 -2.74 -25.43 -11.95
N VAL A 160 -2.93 -24.11 -11.90
CA VAL A 160 -2.77 -23.22 -13.06
C VAL A 160 -1.37 -22.62 -13.09
N LEU A 161 -0.73 -22.64 -14.24
CA LEU A 161 0.53 -21.93 -14.51
C LEU A 161 0.28 -20.80 -15.52
N PRO A 162 0.71 -19.57 -15.22
CA PRO A 162 0.66 -18.49 -16.20
C PRO A 162 1.41 -18.85 -17.49
N ALA A 163 0.95 -18.34 -18.63
CA ALA A 163 1.60 -18.58 -19.89
C ALA A 163 3.11 -18.22 -19.82
N PRO A 164 3.99 -18.96 -20.51
CA PRO A 164 5.45 -18.73 -20.43
C PRO A 164 5.85 -17.31 -20.76
N GLY A 165 5.08 -16.63 -21.63
CA GLY A 165 5.27 -15.21 -21.93
C GLY A 165 5.12 -14.30 -20.72
N TRP A 166 4.16 -14.55 -19.82
CA TRP A 166 3.99 -13.79 -18.59
C TRP A 166 5.11 -14.07 -17.58
N LEU A 167 5.53 -15.33 -17.44
CA LEU A 167 6.67 -15.70 -16.60
C LEU A 167 7.94 -14.97 -17.05
N ALA A 168 8.21 -14.99 -18.35
CA ALA A 168 9.36 -14.29 -18.95
C ALA A 168 9.24 -12.77 -18.80
N ALA A 169 8.05 -12.20 -19.09
CA ALA A 169 7.81 -10.76 -18.99
C ALA A 169 8.01 -10.23 -17.56
N ILE A 170 7.55 -10.95 -16.54
CA ILE A 170 7.73 -10.58 -15.14
C ILE A 170 9.19 -10.73 -14.73
N THR A 171 9.81 -11.89 -15.01
CA THR A 171 11.18 -12.21 -14.59
C THR A 171 12.24 -11.32 -15.24
N LEU A 172 12.03 -10.90 -16.47
CA LEU A 172 12.94 -10.01 -17.22
C LEU A 172 12.51 -8.54 -17.14
N GLY A 173 11.22 -8.27 -17.15
CA GLY A 173 10.67 -6.91 -17.20
C GLY A 173 10.93 -6.13 -15.90
N ILE A 174 10.73 -6.74 -14.73
CA ILE A 174 10.98 -6.06 -13.45
C ILE A 174 12.46 -5.64 -13.29
N PRO A 175 13.47 -6.51 -13.52
CA PRO A 175 14.87 -6.10 -13.52
C PRO A 175 15.22 -5.03 -14.57
N LEU A 176 14.62 -5.12 -15.75
CA LEU A 176 14.82 -4.11 -16.79
C LEU A 176 14.28 -2.75 -16.37
N LEU A 177 13.08 -2.69 -15.79
CA LEU A 177 12.50 -1.47 -15.25
C LEU A 177 13.35 -0.91 -14.10
N ALA A 178 13.86 -1.77 -13.21
CA ALA A 178 14.75 -1.36 -12.12
C ALA A 178 16.07 -0.80 -12.66
N ALA A 179 16.66 -1.41 -13.65
CA ALA A 179 17.88 -0.92 -14.32
C ALA A 179 17.63 0.41 -15.05
N LEU A 180 16.49 0.55 -15.74
CA LEU A 180 16.09 1.77 -16.43
C LEU A 180 15.87 2.93 -15.44
N THR A 181 15.16 2.70 -14.34
CA THR A 181 14.95 3.72 -13.29
C THR A 181 16.27 4.13 -12.64
N ALA A 182 17.18 3.20 -12.39
CA ALA A 182 18.54 3.51 -11.93
C ALA A 182 19.31 4.34 -12.97
N ALA A 183 19.24 4.02 -14.24
CA ALA A 183 19.88 4.77 -15.32
C ALA A 183 19.34 6.20 -15.40
N LEU A 184 18.02 6.39 -15.36
CA LEU A 184 17.38 7.70 -15.45
C LEU A 184 17.70 8.58 -14.23
N THR A 185 17.72 8.02 -13.03
CA THR A 185 18.01 8.76 -11.79
C THR A 185 19.48 9.17 -11.70
N LEU A 186 20.40 8.28 -12.09
CA LEU A 186 21.85 8.52 -12.03
C LEU A 186 22.36 9.38 -13.18
N ARG A 187 21.67 9.43 -14.32
CA ARG A 187 22.07 10.25 -15.47
C ARG A 187 22.22 11.73 -15.10
N LYS A 188 21.35 12.25 -14.22
CA LYS A 188 21.43 13.64 -13.76
C LYS A 188 22.68 13.92 -12.90
N VAL A 189 23.16 12.91 -12.15
CA VAL A 189 24.33 13.02 -11.27
C VAL A 189 25.64 12.89 -12.07
N THR A 190 25.64 12.11 -13.14
CA THR A 190 26.83 11.85 -13.94
C THR A 190 27.18 12.97 -14.91
N VAL A 191 26.22 13.83 -15.29
CA VAL A 191 26.42 14.93 -16.25
C VAL A 191 27.18 16.13 -15.65
N THR A 192 27.22 16.31 -14.32
CA THR A 192 27.87 17.43 -13.66
C THR A 192 29.10 17.00 -12.84
N PRO A 193 30.29 16.80 -13.43
CA PRO A 193 31.46 16.26 -12.74
C PRO A 193 32.16 17.22 -11.77
N LEU A 194 32.03 18.50 -11.96
CA LEU A 194 32.66 19.57 -11.16
C LEU A 194 31.63 20.59 -10.63
N GLY A 195 30.35 20.30 -10.83
CA GLY A 195 29.25 21.12 -10.35
C GLY A 195 28.98 20.95 -8.87
N VAL A 196 29.97 21.17 -8.02
CA VAL A 196 29.73 21.76 -6.70
C VAL A 196 29.34 23.23 -6.94
N VAL A 197 28.40 23.47 -7.83
CA VAL A 197 27.53 24.59 -7.63
C VAL A 197 26.73 24.17 -6.41
N ARG A 198 27.14 24.65 -5.24
CA ARG A 198 26.23 24.94 -4.15
C ARG A 198 25.12 25.80 -4.77
N ARG A 199 24.19 25.17 -5.47
CA ARG A 199 22.85 25.71 -5.57
C ARG A 199 22.41 25.74 -4.12
N ALA A 200 22.61 26.91 -3.49
CA ALA A 200 21.78 27.26 -2.38
C ALA A 200 20.37 26.98 -2.91
N LEU A 201 19.83 25.82 -2.51
CA LEU A 201 18.45 25.48 -2.80
C LEU A 201 17.68 26.63 -2.18
N ARG A 202 17.35 27.66 -3.00
CA ARG A 202 16.34 28.63 -2.62
C ARG A 202 15.17 27.73 -2.26
N SER A 203 14.87 27.66 -0.99
CA SER A 203 13.72 26.97 -0.42
C SER A 203 12.50 27.67 -1.01
N GLN A 204 12.12 27.26 -2.23
CA GLN A 204 10.85 27.69 -2.80
C GLN A 204 9.77 26.97 -2.00
N ALA A 205 8.84 27.75 -1.46
CA ALA A 205 7.67 27.21 -0.79
C ALA A 205 7.00 26.17 -1.71
N PRO A 206 6.73 24.95 -1.23
CA PRO A 206 6.06 23.94 -2.04
C PRO A 206 4.72 24.49 -2.52
N LYS A 207 4.43 24.29 -3.80
CA LYS A 207 3.17 24.73 -4.40
C LYS A 207 2.01 23.92 -3.79
N PRO A 208 0.84 24.52 -3.55
CA PRO A 208 -0.29 23.83 -2.92
C PRO A 208 -1.09 22.93 -3.89
N TRP A 209 -0.75 22.88 -5.19
CA TRP A 209 -1.50 22.12 -6.20
C TRP A 209 -1.73 20.62 -5.87
N PRO A 210 -0.85 19.90 -5.11
CA PRO A 210 -1.12 18.51 -4.78
C PRO A 210 -2.38 18.32 -3.95
N TRP A 211 -2.81 19.32 -3.20
CA TRP A 211 -4.07 19.29 -2.46
C TRP A 211 -5.27 19.22 -3.39
N ALA A 212 -5.17 19.79 -4.60
CA ALA A 212 -6.21 19.65 -5.62
C ALA A 212 -6.38 18.20 -6.07
N LEU A 213 -5.32 17.39 -6.10
CA LEU A 213 -5.42 15.97 -6.41
C LEU A 213 -6.19 15.19 -5.32
N ILE A 214 -6.00 15.56 -4.05
CA ILE A 214 -6.79 14.96 -2.96
C ILE A 214 -8.27 15.33 -3.14
N LEU A 215 -8.57 16.59 -3.42
CA LEU A 215 -9.94 17.04 -3.66
C LEU A 215 -10.57 16.37 -4.89
N ILE A 216 -9.81 16.20 -5.97
CA ILE A 216 -10.26 15.44 -7.16
C ILE A 216 -10.56 13.97 -6.78
N GLY A 217 -9.70 13.35 -5.97
CA GLY A 217 -9.93 12.00 -5.48
C GLY A 217 -11.21 11.89 -4.64
N PHE A 218 -11.41 12.82 -3.70
CA PHE A 218 -12.65 12.89 -2.93
C PHE A 218 -13.88 13.12 -3.80
N ALA A 219 -13.79 14.04 -4.77
CA ALA A 219 -14.88 14.30 -5.70
C ALA A 219 -15.21 13.07 -6.55
N ALA A 220 -14.20 12.30 -6.97
CA ALA A 220 -14.39 11.05 -7.70
C ALA A 220 -15.16 10.01 -6.86
N PHE A 221 -14.80 9.84 -5.59
CA PHE A 221 -15.52 8.94 -4.68
C PHE A 221 -16.95 9.42 -4.41
N ALA A 222 -17.11 10.70 -4.05
CA ALA A 222 -18.43 11.28 -3.79
C ALA A 222 -19.35 11.29 -5.01
N ALA A 223 -18.82 11.21 -6.23
CA ALA A 223 -19.60 11.18 -7.46
C ALA A 223 -20.20 9.78 -7.75
N VAL A 224 -19.70 8.70 -7.14
CA VAL A 224 -20.15 7.34 -7.46
C VAL A 224 -21.64 7.17 -7.15
N GLN A 225 -22.06 7.48 -5.91
CA GLN A 225 -23.45 7.30 -5.48
C GLN A 225 -24.44 8.17 -6.27
N PRO A 226 -24.25 9.49 -6.44
CA PRO A 226 -25.20 10.28 -7.23
C PRO A 226 -25.23 9.88 -8.71
N LEU A 227 -24.11 9.41 -9.27
CA LEU A 227 -24.10 8.89 -10.63
C LEU A 227 -24.87 7.58 -10.75
N THR A 228 -24.72 6.64 -9.82
CA THR A 228 -25.50 5.41 -9.82
C THR A 228 -27.00 5.69 -9.74
N LEU A 229 -27.43 6.60 -8.88
CA LEU A 229 -28.82 7.02 -8.76
C LEU A 229 -29.34 7.72 -10.04
N TRP A 230 -28.50 8.53 -10.69
CA TRP A 230 -28.85 9.20 -11.95
C TRP A 230 -29.03 8.20 -13.11
N TYR A 231 -28.15 7.17 -13.20
CA TYR A 231 -28.30 6.09 -14.19
C TYR A 231 -29.55 5.25 -13.89
N ALA A 232 -29.75 4.86 -12.62
CA ALA A 232 -30.92 4.08 -12.17
C ALA A 232 -32.25 4.80 -12.46
N GLY A 233 -32.34 6.13 -12.26
CA GLY A 233 -33.51 6.93 -12.57
C GLY A 233 -33.84 7.01 -14.06
N ARG A 234 -32.92 6.54 -14.93
CA ARG A 234 -33.14 6.42 -16.38
C ARG A 234 -33.30 4.99 -16.87
N ASN A 235 -33.42 4.03 -15.96
CA ASN A 235 -33.40 2.59 -16.24
C ASN A 235 -32.15 2.14 -17.03
N LEU A 236 -31.02 2.79 -16.80
CA LEU A 236 -29.73 2.46 -17.38
C LEU A 236 -28.80 1.90 -16.29
N GLU A 237 -28.02 0.90 -16.64
CA GLU A 237 -26.94 0.44 -15.76
C GLU A 237 -25.71 1.34 -15.89
N MET A 238 -25.09 1.70 -14.75
CA MET A 238 -23.84 2.45 -14.76
C MET A 238 -22.72 1.56 -15.33
N PRO A 239 -21.95 2.02 -16.34
CA PRO A 239 -20.87 1.22 -16.89
C PRO A 239 -19.83 0.85 -15.81
N SER A 240 -19.56 -0.45 -15.63
CA SER A 240 -18.61 -0.96 -14.64
C SER A 240 -17.21 -0.35 -14.79
N GLY A 241 -16.79 -0.07 -16.01
CA GLY A 241 -15.53 0.63 -16.30
C GLY A 241 -15.47 2.06 -15.73
N LEU A 242 -16.62 2.77 -15.67
CA LEU A 242 -16.68 4.11 -15.08
C LEU A 242 -16.54 4.05 -13.55
N VAL A 243 -17.21 3.10 -12.89
CA VAL A 243 -17.06 2.85 -11.45
C VAL A 243 -15.60 2.56 -11.12
N LEU A 244 -14.99 1.65 -11.87
CA LEU A 244 -13.58 1.28 -11.71
C LEU A 244 -12.65 2.48 -11.90
N ALA A 245 -12.89 3.31 -12.92
CA ALA A 245 -12.10 4.50 -13.19
C ALA A 245 -12.22 5.54 -12.07
N LEU A 246 -13.42 5.75 -11.52
CA LEU A 246 -13.65 6.67 -10.39
C LEU A 246 -12.95 6.16 -9.11
N LEU A 247 -13.05 4.87 -8.81
CA LEU A 247 -12.44 4.27 -7.62
C LEU A 247 -10.90 4.28 -7.70
N PHE A 248 -10.36 3.71 -8.76
CA PHE A 248 -8.89 3.61 -8.90
C PHE A 248 -8.25 4.96 -9.23
N GLY A 249 -8.89 5.75 -10.11
CA GLY A 249 -8.43 7.09 -10.43
C GLY A 249 -8.49 8.02 -9.23
N GLY A 250 -9.57 7.98 -8.46
CA GLY A 250 -9.73 8.71 -7.20
C GLY A 250 -8.72 8.29 -6.14
N GLY A 251 -8.51 6.98 -5.95
CA GLY A 251 -7.54 6.42 -5.03
C GLY A 251 -6.09 6.80 -5.39
N LEU A 252 -5.75 6.69 -6.67
CA LEU A 252 -4.44 7.09 -7.17
C LEU A 252 -4.21 8.60 -7.02
N ALA A 253 -5.19 9.42 -7.39
CA ALA A 253 -5.11 10.87 -7.25
C ALA A 253 -4.94 11.28 -5.78
N SER A 254 -5.73 10.72 -4.86
CA SER A 254 -5.61 10.96 -3.42
C SER A 254 -4.24 10.54 -2.88
N THR A 255 -3.76 9.37 -3.27
CA THR A 255 -2.45 8.84 -2.84
C THR A 255 -1.31 9.74 -3.33
N VAL A 256 -1.28 10.06 -4.62
CA VAL A 256 -0.27 10.95 -5.21
C VAL A 256 -0.38 12.35 -4.60
N GLY A 257 -1.61 12.84 -4.43
CA GLY A 257 -1.89 14.13 -3.80
C GLY A 257 -1.35 14.21 -2.37
N LEU A 258 -1.58 13.19 -1.54
CA LEU A 258 -1.09 13.14 -0.16
C LEU A 258 0.44 13.03 -0.09
N VAL A 259 1.03 12.16 -0.90
CA VAL A 259 2.49 11.97 -0.95
C VAL A 259 3.20 13.26 -1.37
N LEU A 260 2.71 13.93 -2.41
CA LEU A 260 3.25 15.22 -2.87
C LEU A 260 2.86 16.37 -1.93
N GLY A 261 1.64 16.33 -1.39
CA GLY A 261 1.12 17.30 -0.43
C GLY A 261 1.83 17.29 0.92
N ALA A 262 2.41 16.15 1.32
CA ALA A 262 3.17 16.04 2.58
C ALA A 262 4.35 17.04 2.65
N GLY A 263 4.94 17.45 1.52
CA GLY A 263 5.95 18.50 1.48
C GLY A 263 5.40 19.88 1.84
N SER A 264 4.24 20.23 1.31
CA SER A 264 3.55 21.49 1.65
C SER A 264 3.01 21.49 3.07
N LEU A 265 2.52 20.33 3.55
CA LEU A 265 2.13 20.12 4.94
C LEU A 265 3.32 20.33 5.89
N SER A 266 4.46 19.70 5.60
CA SER A 266 5.70 19.89 6.36
C SER A 266 6.11 21.36 6.42
N TYR A 267 6.05 22.07 5.30
CA TYR A 267 6.35 23.49 5.25
C TYR A 267 5.38 24.35 6.08
N ALA A 268 4.07 24.08 5.95
CA ALA A 268 3.04 24.80 6.69
C ALA A 268 3.18 24.60 8.22
N ILE A 269 3.39 23.35 8.64
CA ILE A 269 3.62 23.00 10.04
C ILE A 269 4.93 23.61 10.53
N GLY A 270 5.99 23.60 9.71
CA GLY A 270 7.25 24.26 10.03
C GLY A 270 7.07 25.76 10.31
N ARG A 271 6.27 26.46 9.50
CA ARG A 271 5.92 27.87 9.74
C ARG A 271 5.12 28.07 11.03
N LEU A 272 4.15 27.18 11.29
CA LEU A 272 3.35 27.21 12.52
C LEU A 272 4.23 27.00 13.76
N LEU A 273 5.09 25.98 13.74
CA LEU A 273 6.05 25.72 14.81
C LEU A 273 7.07 26.86 14.97
N HIS A 274 7.46 27.52 13.89
CA HIS A 274 8.35 28.68 13.97
C HIS A 274 7.67 29.89 14.62
N ARG A 275 6.36 30.05 14.38
CA ARG A 275 5.58 31.17 14.95
C ARG A 275 5.21 30.97 16.41
N PHE A 276 4.86 29.74 16.80
CA PHE A 276 4.34 29.42 18.12
C PHE A 276 5.27 28.60 19.01
N GLY A 277 6.36 28.05 18.46
CA GLY A 277 7.32 27.22 19.20
C GLY A 277 8.18 28.06 20.13
N ARG A 278 8.22 27.66 21.43
CA ARG A 278 8.94 28.36 22.49
C ARG A 278 10.25 27.68 22.91
N GLY A 279 10.59 26.52 22.34
CA GLY A 279 11.76 25.75 22.76
C GLY A 279 12.83 25.64 21.67
N PRO A 280 14.12 25.42 22.04
CA PRO A 280 15.19 25.29 21.07
C PRO A 280 15.01 24.09 20.14
N ALA A 281 14.45 22.98 20.63
CA ALA A 281 14.18 21.80 19.83
C ALA A 281 13.07 22.04 18.79
N THR A 282 11.99 22.74 19.15
CA THR A 282 10.89 23.08 18.24
C THR A 282 11.33 24.06 17.17
N LEU A 283 12.13 25.05 17.51
CA LEU A 283 12.67 26.04 16.55
C LEU A 283 13.67 25.39 15.57
N LEU A 284 14.52 24.48 16.04
CA LEU A 284 15.41 23.72 15.16
C LEU A 284 14.61 22.83 14.19
N ALA A 285 13.58 22.14 14.68
CA ALA A 285 12.68 21.35 13.86
C ALA A 285 11.97 22.22 12.82
N ALA A 286 11.40 23.33 13.23
CA ALA A 286 10.68 24.28 12.38
C ALA A 286 11.55 24.80 11.23
N ARG A 287 12.76 25.30 11.54
CA ARG A 287 13.70 25.79 10.53
C ARG A 287 14.10 24.73 9.52
N ARG A 288 14.27 23.48 9.99
CA ARG A 288 14.56 22.33 9.14
C ARG A 288 13.41 21.99 8.19
N MET A 289 12.19 21.95 8.69
CA MET A 289 11.00 21.68 7.89
C MET A 289 10.76 22.76 6.83
N ILE A 290 11.10 24.01 7.13
CA ILE A 290 11.03 25.13 6.18
C ILE A 290 12.15 25.03 5.13
N SER A 291 13.37 24.65 5.53
CA SER A 291 14.54 24.60 4.63
C SER A 291 14.53 23.39 3.67
N ASP A 292 14.01 22.25 4.10
CA ASP A 292 13.89 21.03 3.28
C ASP A 292 12.53 20.35 3.51
N PRO A 293 11.45 20.93 2.97
CA PRO A 293 10.09 20.42 3.17
C PRO A 293 9.85 19.06 2.53
N TRP A 294 10.61 18.74 1.48
CA TRP A 294 10.47 17.49 0.73
C TRP A 294 11.15 16.28 1.39
N HIS A 295 11.97 16.49 2.40
CA HIS A 295 12.62 15.40 3.10
C HIS A 295 11.60 14.49 3.78
N GLY A 296 10.65 15.07 4.51
CA GLY A 296 9.58 14.32 5.18
C GLY A 296 8.67 13.57 4.19
N SER A 297 8.23 14.21 3.10
CA SER A 297 7.34 13.57 2.14
C SER A 297 7.95 12.33 1.50
N ARG A 298 9.23 12.39 1.13
CA ARG A 298 9.93 11.24 0.54
C ARG A 298 10.13 10.09 1.54
N THR A 299 10.31 10.43 2.82
CA THR A 299 10.55 9.45 3.89
C THR A 299 9.26 8.70 4.26
N TYR A 300 8.12 9.40 4.27
CA TYR A 300 6.85 8.84 4.73
C TYR A 300 5.88 8.43 3.59
N ALA A 301 6.28 8.60 2.32
CA ALA A 301 5.42 8.34 1.16
C ALA A 301 4.77 6.95 1.15
N ALA A 302 5.57 5.91 1.40
CA ALA A 302 5.10 4.53 1.45
C ALA A 302 4.09 4.32 2.60
N LEU A 303 4.38 4.90 3.75
CA LEU A 303 3.55 4.82 4.94
C LEU A 303 2.17 5.44 4.69
N PHE A 304 2.12 6.63 4.07
CA PHE A 304 0.87 7.30 3.76
C PHE A 304 0.04 6.55 2.72
N ALA A 305 0.68 5.96 1.71
CA ALA A 305 0.00 5.12 0.73
C ALA A 305 -0.66 3.89 1.39
N VAL A 306 0.06 3.20 2.27
CA VAL A 306 -0.50 2.05 3.02
C VAL A 306 -1.64 2.50 3.94
N LEU A 307 -1.53 3.67 4.58
CA LEU A 307 -2.57 4.18 5.48
C LEU A 307 -3.86 4.58 4.77
N ILE A 308 -3.80 5.12 3.55
CA ILE A 308 -5.02 5.35 2.75
C ILE A 308 -5.71 4.02 2.49
N PHE A 309 -4.94 3.00 2.08
CA PHE A 309 -5.48 1.67 1.83
C PHE A 309 -6.01 1.02 3.12
N ALA A 310 -5.34 1.21 4.26
CA ALA A 310 -5.78 0.75 5.57
C ALA A 310 -7.11 1.38 6.00
N GLY A 311 -7.26 2.69 5.80
CA GLY A 311 -8.52 3.39 6.06
C GLY A 311 -9.67 2.88 5.18
N GLY A 312 -9.39 2.62 3.89
CA GLY A 312 -10.34 2.00 2.98
C GLY A 312 -10.75 0.59 3.44
N ALA A 313 -9.78 -0.25 3.80
CA ALA A 313 -10.03 -1.61 4.30
C ALA A 313 -10.88 -1.60 5.58
N ALA A 314 -10.61 -0.68 6.52
CA ALA A 314 -11.41 -0.51 7.72
C ALA A 314 -12.84 -0.07 7.41
N GLY A 315 -13.03 0.86 6.46
CA GLY A 315 -14.35 1.29 6.01
C GLY A 315 -15.14 0.15 5.34
N PHE A 316 -14.50 -0.62 4.46
CA PHE A 316 -15.12 -1.79 3.83
C PHE A 316 -15.53 -2.85 4.85
N ARG A 317 -14.68 -3.12 5.86
CA ARG A 317 -15.02 -4.05 6.93
C ARG A 317 -16.28 -3.59 7.68
N ALA A 318 -16.33 -2.32 8.09
CA ALA A 318 -17.49 -1.75 8.75
C ALA A 318 -18.77 -1.83 7.90
N TYR A 319 -18.65 -1.61 6.59
CA TYR A 319 -19.74 -1.80 5.65
C TYR A 319 -20.24 -3.26 5.62
N PHE A 320 -19.35 -4.24 5.44
CA PHE A 320 -19.74 -5.65 5.37
C PHE A 320 -20.26 -6.18 6.71
N GLU A 321 -19.72 -5.76 7.85
CA GLU A 321 -20.28 -6.09 9.17
C GLU A 321 -21.70 -5.54 9.34
N THR A 322 -21.93 -4.31 8.88
CA THR A 322 -23.27 -3.69 8.91
C THR A 322 -24.23 -4.41 7.97
N ASN A 323 -23.77 -4.77 6.76
CA ASN A 323 -24.57 -5.50 5.79
C ASN A 323 -24.96 -6.89 6.31
N ALA A 324 -24.02 -7.63 6.89
CA ALA A 324 -24.26 -8.94 7.50
C ALA A 324 -25.29 -8.84 8.66
N PHE A 325 -25.21 -7.78 9.47
CA PHE A 325 -26.20 -7.54 10.53
C PHE A 325 -27.60 -7.28 9.95
N VAL A 326 -27.71 -6.40 8.94
CA VAL A 326 -28.99 -6.05 8.29
C VAL A 326 -29.61 -7.28 7.63
N GLU A 327 -28.79 -8.10 6.99
CA GLU A 327 -29.22 -9.33 6.33
C GLU A 327 -29.71 -10.37 7.34
N ALA A 328 -28.98 -10.56 8.44
CA ALA A 328 -29.40 -11.45 9.53
C ALA A 328 -30.71 -11.00 10.20
N GLU A 329 -30.92 -9.69 10.36
CA GLU A 329 -32.14 -9.15 10.94
C GLU A 329 -33.32 -9.30 10.00
N SER A 330 -33.13 -9.05 8.70
CA SER A 330 -34.16 -9.28 7.68
C SER A 330 -34.56 -10.76 7.61
N GLN A 331 -33.60 -11.67 7.74
CA GLN A 331 -33.85 -13.11 7.78
C GLN A 331 -34.65 -13.51 9.04
N ARG A 332 -34.32 -12.96 10.20
CA ARG A 332 -35.08 -13.18 11.44
C ARG A 332 -36.54 -12.72 11.31
N GLN A 333 -36.78 -11.56 10.70
CA GLN A 333 -38.14 -11.09 10.43
C GLN A 333 -38.90 -12.06 9.53
N TRP A 334 -38.25 -12.59 8.48
CA TRP A 334 -38.82 -13.60 7.60
C TRP A 334 -39.18 -14.87 8.35
N ASP A 335 -38.27 -15.41 9.17
CA ASP A 335 -38.46 -16.65 9.93
C ASP A 335 -39.61 -16.51 10.95
N VAL A 336 -39.74 -15.34 11.58
CA VAL A 336 -40.83 -15.06 12.52
C VAL A 336 -42.19 -14.99 11.78
N LEU A 337 -42.24 -14.35 10.63
CA LEU A 337 -43.47 -14.18 9.87
C LEU A 337 -43.93 -15.46 9.15
N THR A 338 -42.99 -16.32 8.77
CA THR A 338 -43.29 -17.59 8.09
C THR A 338 -43.51 -18.76 9.05
N GLY A 339 -43.03 -18.63 10.31
CA GLY A 339 -43.00 -19.73 11.27
C GLY A 339 -42.09 -20.91 10.87
N SER A 340 -41.31 -20.73 9.81
CA SER A 340 -40.39 -21.72 9.26
C SER A 340 -38.96 -21.19 9.38
N PRO A 341 -38.11 -21.77 10.26
CA PRO A 341 -36.71 -21.38 10.26
C PRO A 341 -36.13 -21.77 8.89
N THR A 342 -35.90 -20.76 8.07
CA THR A 342 -35.19 -20.97 6.81
C THR A 342 -33.82 -21.52 7.19
N ALA A 343 -33.43 -22.65 6.57
CA ALA A 343 -32.09 -23.16 6.78
C ALA A 343 -31.09 -22.05 6.39
N ALA A 344 -30.59 -21.36 7.40
CA ALA A 344 -29.74 -20.16 7.30
C ALA A 344 -28.39 -20.43 6.60
N ALA A 345 -28.19 -21.64 6.06
CA ALA A 345 -26.93 -22.10 5.52
C ALA A 345 -26.42 -21.28 4.32
N GLY A 346 -27.31 -20.71 3.50
CA GLY A 346 -26.86 -19.97 2.31
C GLY A 346 -26.53 -18.50 2.57
N VAL A 347 -27.26 -17.85 3.48
CA VAL A 347 -27.07 -16.41 3.80
C VAL A 347 -25.84 -16.22 4.68
N ASN A 348 -25.61 -17.14 5.63
CA ASN A 348 -24.42 -17.12 6.50
C ASN A 348 -23.11 -17.36 5.70
N ASP A 349 -23.14 -18.21 4.67
CA ASP A 349 -21.96 -18.50 3.86
C ASP A 349 -21.48 -17.27 3.07
N PHE A 350 -22.38 -16.42 2.60
CA PHE A 350 -22.01 -15.22 1.84
C PHE A 350 -21.43 -14.12 2.72
N SER A 351 -22.07 -13.81 3.84
CA SER A 351 -21.58 -12.81 4.80
C SER A 351 -20.26 -13.24 5.45
N ASP A 352 -20.12 -14.51 5.82
CA ASP A 352 -18.89 -15.08 6.36
C ASP A 352 -17.74 -15.03 5.36
N PHE A 353 -18.03 -15.23 4.07
CA PHE A 353 -17.04 -15.09 3.02
C PHE A 353 -16.43 -13.69 2.95
N TYR A 354 -17.28 -12.64 2.95
CA TYR A 354 -16.78 -11.26 2.89
C TYR A 354 -15.99 -10.89 4.14
N LEU A 355 -16.43 -11.30 5.33
CA LEU A 355 -15.71 -11.03 6.57
C LEU A 355 -14.35 -11.73 6.61
N ARG A 356 -14.25 -12.99 6.21
CA ARG A 356 -12.96 -13.71 6.08
C ARG A 356 -12.06 -13.07 5.03
N THR A 357 -12.63 -12.57 3.95
CA THR A 357 -11.88 -11.82 2.94
C THR A 357 -11.31 -10.53 3.52
N MET A 358 -12.07 -9.82 4.36
CA MET A 358 -11.59 -8.63 5.04
C MET A 358 -10.47 -8.96 6.05
N ASP A 359 -10.49 -10.11 6.70
CA ASP A 359 -9.37 -10.55 7.55
C ASP A 359 -8.07 -10.73 6.74
N LEU A 360 -8.15 -11.29 5.54
CA LEU A 360 -6.99 -11.38 4.63
C LEU A 360 -6.50 -10.01 4.17
N VAL A 361 -7.41 -9.10 3.85
CA VAL A 361 -7.07 -7.71 3.49
C VAL A 361 -6.40 -7.02 4.68
N GLN A 362 -6.90 -7.21 5.90
CA GLN A 362 -6.30 -6.66 7.12
C GLN A 362 -4.88 -7.21 7.33
N ALA A 363 -4.67 -8.51 7.15
CA ALA A 363 -3.35 -9.12 7.21
C ALA A 363 -2.39 -8.52 6.17
N ALA A 364 -2.85 -8.32 4.92
CA ALA A 364 -2.07 -7.69 3.87
C ALA A 364 -1.71 -6.23 4.20
N VAL A 365 -2.64 -5.47 4.78
CA VAL A 365 -2.40 -4.09 5.27
C VAL A 365 -1.32 -4.08 6.36
N LEU A 366 -1.40 -4.99 7.33
CA LEU A 366 -0.39 -5.10 8.40
C LEU A 366 1.00 -5.45 7.85
N VAL A 367 1.08 -6.38 6.91
CA VAL A 367 2.33 -6.70 6.20
C VAL A 367 2.87 -5.48 5.46
N GLY A 368 2.01 -4.76 4.72
CA GLY A 368 2.36 -3.52 4.05
C GLY A 368 2.88 -2.45 5.01
N LEU A 369 2.25 -2.32 6.18
CA LEU A 369 2.66 -1.40 7.23
C LEU A 369 4.05 -1.76 7.80
N VAL A 370 4.30 -3.04 8.08
CA VAL A 370 5.61 -3.53 8.55
C VAL A 370 6.71 -3.22 7.52
N ILE A 371 6.44 -3.45 6.23
CA ILE A 371 7.38 -3.14 5.14
C ILE A 371 7.62 -1.62 5.07
N ALA A 372 6.58 -0.80 5.17
CA ALA A 372 6.70 0.65 5.14
C ALA A 372 7.50 1.19 6.34
N VAL A 373 7.29 0.62 7.53
CA VAL A 373 8.05 0.94 8.75
C VAL A 373 9.52 0.53 8.65
N ALA A 374 9.81 -0.64 8.10
CA ALA A 374 11.19 -1.07 7.84
C ALA A 374 11.90 -0.08 6.89
N GLY A 375 11.22 0.35 5.84
CA GLY A 375 11.71 1.38 4.93
C GLY A 375 11.93 2.74 5.62
N LEU A 376 11.04 3.12 6.53
CA LEU A 376 11.17 4.33 7.33
C LEU A 376 12.40 4.27 8.26
N LEU A 377 12.64 3.15 8.93
CA LEU A 377 13.82 2.91 9.76
C LEU A 377 15.10 3.12 8.97
N ILE A 378 15.18 2.55 7.78
CA ILE A 378 16.30 2.72 6.86
C ILE A 378 16.50 4.21 6.53
N ALA A 379 15.43 4.91 6.14
CA ALA A 379 15.50 6.32 5.75
C ALA A 379 15.94 7.23 6.91
N VAL A 380 15.49 6.96 8.15
CA VAL A 380 15.90 7.70 9.34
C VAL A 380 17.37 7.44 9.67
N ALA A 381 17.81 6.18 9.63
CA ALA A 381 19.20 5.82 9.86
C ALA A 381 20.16 6.52 8.88
N GLU A 382 19.80 6.54 7.58
CA GLU A 382 20.55 7.29 6.57
C GLU A 382 20.53 8.80 6.79
N GLY A 383 19.37 9.35 7.14
CA GLY A 383 19.21 10.77 7.43
C GLY A 383 20.13 11.23 8.57
N VAL A 384 20.30 10.39 9.59
CA VAL A 384 21.23 10.62 10.71
C VAL A 384 22.67 10.47 10.25
N ALA A 385 23.01 9.36 9.59
CA ALA A 385 24.37 9.09 9.11
C ALA A 385 24.87 10.15 8.12
N GLY A 386 24.02 10.60 7.20
CA GLY A 386 24.35 11.64 6.23
C GLY A 386 24.61 13.03 6.83
N ARG A 387 24.07 13.27 8.02
CA ARG A 387 24.17 14.58 8.72
C ARG A 387 25.02 14.56 9.98
N ARG A 388 25.76 13.48 10.23
CA ARG A 388 26.59 13.32 11.45
C ARG A 388 27.56 14.47 11.68
N ARG A 389 28.15 15.05 10.63
CA ARG A 389 29.05 16.22 10.73
C ARG A 389 28.30 17.46 11.24
N THR A 390 27.07 17.70 10.76
CA THR A 390 26.24 18.82 11.22
C THR A 390 25.85 18.64 12.69
N TYR A 391 25.51 17.41 13.10
CA TYR A 391 25.21 17.12 14.50
C TYR A 391 26.45 17.26 15.39
N ALA A 392 27.61 16.78 14.93
CA ALA A 392 28.88 16.96 15.66
C ALA A 392 29.25 18.43 15.83
N ALA A 393 29.08 19.26 14.79
CA ALA A 393 29.32 20.71 14.86
C ALA A 393 28.37 21.41 15.85
N LEU A 394 27.07 21.04 15.86
CA LEU A 394 26.10 21.57 16.82
C LEU A 394 26.43 21.15 18.27
N MET A 395 26.92 19.93 18.49
CA MET A 395 27.37 19.50 19.81
C MET A 395 28.64 20.21 20.23
N ALA A 396 29.57 20.44 19.31
CA ALA A 396 30.78 21.21 19.59
C ALA A 396 30.46 22.69 19.94
N SER A 397 29.37 23.25 19.42
CA SER A 397 28.85 24.58 19.81
C SER A 397 28.03 24.57 21.12
N GLY A 398 27.98 23.45 21.86
CA GLY A 398 27.35 23.36 23.18
C GLY A 398 25.88 22.95 23.17
N VAL A 399 25.31 22.54 22.02
CA VAL A 399 23.90 22.09 21.97
C VAL A 399 23.76 20.71 22.63
N PRO A 400 22.91 20.54 23.65
CA PRO A 400 22.70 19.27 24.33
C PRO A 400 22.15 18.19 23.39
N ARG A 401 22.61 16.94 23.52
CA ARG A 401 22.14 15.80 22.72
C ARG A 401 20.63 15.59 22.81
N ALA A 402 20.04 15.86 23.98
CA ALA A 402 18.59 15.76 24.18
C ALA A 402 17.78 16.74 23.32
N VAL A 403 18.33 17.95 23.07
CA VAL A 403 17.68 18.95 22.20
C VAL A 403 17.67 18.46 20.75
N LEU A 404 18.77 17.84 20.30
CA LEU A 404 18.87 17.26 18.95
C LEU A 404 17.88 16.10 18.76
N GLY A 405 17.82 15.17 19.72
CA GLY A 405 16.85 14.05 19.68
C GLY A 405 15.39 14.55 19.68
N ARG A 406 15.05 15.50 20.55
CA ARG A 406 13.73 16.14 20.58
C ARG A 406 13.42 16.88 19.27
N SER A 407 14.38 17.51 18.61
CA SER A 407 14.14 18.18 17.33
C SER A 407 13.81 17.20 16.22
N VAL A 408 14.43 16.01 16.21
CA VAL A 408 14.10 14.92 15.27
C VAL A 408 12.69 14.39 15.58
N ALA A 409 12.34 14.21 16.85
CA ALA A 409 10.99 13.77 17.25
C ALA A 409 9.91 14.76 16.77
N TRP A 410 10.08 16.05 17.04
CA TRP A 410 9.16 17.08 16.57
C TRP A 410 9.04 17.11 15.04
N GLN A 411 10.15 17.00 14.32
CA GLN A 411 10.17 16.99 12.87
C GLN A 411 9.37 15.80 12.30
N SER A 412 9.47 14.62 12.92
CA SER A 412 8.77 13.42 12.47
C SER A 412 7.30 13.45 12.85
N LEU A 413 6.97 13.63 14.14
CA LEU A 413 5.61 13.54 14.65
C LEU A 413 4.71 14.65 14.12
N ALA A 414 5.23 15.87 14.03
CA ALA A 414 4.45 17.01 13.53
C ALA A 414 3.93 16.83 12.10
N VAL A 415 4.62 16.05 11.27
CA VAL A 415 4.17 15.73 9.90
C VAL A 415 3.33 14.45 9.89
N VAL A 416 3.78 13.40 10.61
CA VAL A 416 3.14 12.09 10.54
C VAL A 416 1.75 12.09 11.16
N VAL A 417 1.55 12.76 12.32
CA VAL A 417 0.23 12.77 12.97
C VAL A 417 -0.88 13.30 12.06
N PRO A 418 -0.82 14.53 11.54
CA PRO A 418 -1.90 15.03 10.69
C PRO A 418 -1.99 14.28 9.35
N ALA A 419 -0.86 13.83 8.79
CA ALA A 419 -0.89 13.07 7.55
C ALA A 419 -1.50 11.67 7.73
N THR A 420 -1.29 11.01 8.88
CA THR A 420 -1.95 9.74 9.24
C THR A 420 -3.47 9.92 9.34
N LEU A 421 -3.93 10.97 10.02
CA LEU A 421 -5.35 11.26 10.12
C LEU A 421 -5.98 11.54 8.75
N LEU A 422 -5.29 12.32 7.91
CA LEU A 422 -5.73 12.58 6.54
C LEU A 422 -5.75 11.31 5.70
N ALA A 423 -4.73 10.45 5.80
CA ALA A 423 -4.65 9.21 5.04
C ALA A 423 -5.78 8.24 5.41
N LEU A 424 -5.95 7.95 6.70
CA LEU A 424 -7.01 7.07 7.19
C LEU A 424 -8.40 7.65 6.89
N GLY A 425 -8.58 8.95 7.14
CA GLY A 425 -9.83 9.65 6.83
C GLY A 425 -10.16 9.60 5.34
N THR A 426 -9.17 9.77 4.45
CA THR A 426 -9.36 9.63 2.99
C THR A 426 -9.85 8.24 2.62
N GLY A 427 -9.26 7.19 3.21
CA GLY A 427 -9.67 5.81 2.95
C GLY A 427 -11.10 5.53 3.39
N VAL A 428 -11.47 5.90 4.62
CA VAL A 428 -12.84 5.70 5.15
C VAL A 428 -13.87 6.49 4.34
N THR A 429 -13.60 7.77 4.06
CA THR A 429 -14.54 8.61 3.31
C THR A 429 -14.68 8.16 1.85
N ALA A 430 -13.68 7.50 1.27
CA ALA A 430 -13.79 6.86 -0.03
C ALA A 430 -14.88 5.77 -0.03
N VAL A 431 -14.93 4.93 1.00
CA VAL A 431 -15.94 3.87 1.14
C VAL A 431 -17.32 4.46 1.37
N LEU A 432 -17.43 5.43 2.28
CA LEU A 432 -18.70 6.11 2.53
C LEU A 432 -19.23 6.87 1.29
N GLY A 433 -18.34 7.42 0.47
CA GLY A 433 -18.72 8.07 -0.79
C GLY A 433 -19.26 7.10 -1.84
N VAL A 434 -18.91 5.82 -1.76
CA VAL A 434 -19.35 4.78 -2.69
C VAL A 434 -20.63 4.11 -2.23
N PHE A 435 -20.69 3.72 -0.96
CA PHE A 435 -21.79 2.91 -0.41
C PHE A 435 -22.82 3.73 0.40
N GLY A 436 -22.54 5.00 0.63
CA GLY A 436 -23.34 5.83 1.51
C GLY A 436 -22.97 5.66 2.98
N ASP A 437 -23.77 6.25 3.84
CA ASP A 437 -23.62 6.23 5.31
C ASP A 437 -24.54 5.20 5.98
N THR A 438 -25.47 4.59 5.22
CA THR A 438 -26.47 3.65 5.70
C THR A 438 -26.55 2.42 4.80
N VAL A 439 -26.82 1.28 5.40
CA VAL A 439 -27.17 0.04 4.70
C VAL A 439 -28.65 -0.22 4.93
N THR A 440 -29.36 -0.52 3.85
CA THR A 440 -30.79 -0.87 3.88
C THR A 440 -30.98 -2.28 3.34
N GLY A 441 -31.61 -3.14 4.10
CA GLY A 441 -32.01 -4.49 3.68
C GLY A 441 -33.43 -4.80 4.11
N GLY A 442 -34.00 -5.89 3.62
CA GLY A 442 -35.42 -6.16 3.80
C GLY A 442 -36.29 -5.23 2.92
N GLY A 443 -37.48 -4.91 3.35
CA GLY A 443 -38.42 -4.04 2.61
C GLY A 443 -38.98 -4.66 1.35
N GLY A 444 -38.67 -5.93 1.11
CA GLY A 444 -39.28 -6.76 0.08
C GLY A 444 -40.38 -7.63 0.66
N GLY A 445 -41.17 -8.20 -0.19
CA GLY A 445 -42.15 -9.19 0.19
C GLY A 445 -42.23 -10.27 -0.88
N GLY A 446 -42.86 -11.34 -0.52
CA GLY A 446 -43.09 -12.43 -1.48
C GLY A 446 -44.23 -13.33 -1.04
N PRO A 447 -44.78 -14.05 -1.99
CA PRO A 447 -45.79 -15.05 -1.67
C PRO A 447 -45.17 -16.18 -0.87
N HIS A 448 -45.68 -16.42 0.33
CA HIS A 448 -45.28 -17.57 1.17
C HIS A 448 -46.48 -18.50 1.36
N CYS A 449 -46.31 -19.78 1.01
CA CYS A 449 -47.31 -20.80 1.20
C CYS A 449 -47.16 -21.40 2.61
N ALA A 450 -48.17 -21.22 3.45
CA ALA A 450 -48.19 -21.63 4.86
C ALA A 450 -48.73 -23.06 5.08
N ALA A 451 -48.85 -23.89 4.03
CA ALA A 451 -49.33 -25.26 4.07
C ALA A 451 -48.16 -26.28 4.02
N SER A 452 -48.47 -27.57 4.02
CA SER A 452 -47.47 -28.63 3.85
C SER A 452 -46.75 -28.51 2.49
N PRO A 453 -45.50 -29.01 2.37
CA PRO A 453 -44.74 -28.97 1.11
C PRO A 453 -45.50 -29.60 -0.08
N GLU A 454 -46.31 -30.58 0.16
CA GLU A 454 -47.13 -31.28 -0.86
C GLU A 454 -48.21 -30.34 -1.42
N ILE A 455 -48.91 -29.61 -0.55
CA ILE A 455 -49.94 -28.63 -0.95
C ILE A 455 -49.32 -27.41 -1.66
N CYS A 456 -48.15 -26.98 -1.18
CA CYS A 456 -47.45 -25.84 -1.78
C CYS A 456 -46.82 -26.19 -3.14
N ALA A 457 -46.55 -27.46 -3.41
CA ALA A 457 -46.08 -27.92 -4.72
C ALA A 457 -47.22 -28.09 -5.76
N ASP A 458 -48.47 -28.14 -5.32
CA ASP A 458 -49.65 -28.28 -6.22
C ASP A 458 -50.09 -26.88 -6.70
N PRO A 459 -49.98 -26.57 -8.02
CA PRO A 459 -50.37 -25.27 -8.57
C PRO A 459 -51.86 -24.94 -8.39
N ALA A 460 -52.73 -25.95 -8.17
CA ALA A 460 -54.17 -25.76 -7.98
C ALA A 460 -54.52 -25.38 -6.53
N GLN A 461 -53.76 -25.86 -5.55
CA GLN A 461 -54.01 -25.67 -4.12
C GLN A 461 -53.16 -24.57 -3.49
N ALA A 462 -51.93 -24.40 -3.97
CA ALA A 462 -50.96 -23.43 -3.45
C ALA A 462 -51.53 -21.99 -3.32
N PRO A 463 -52.30 -21.44 -4.30
CA PRO A 463 -52.81 -20.06 -4.21
C PRO A 463 -53.74 -19.82 -3.02
N ALA A 464 -54.51 -20.85 -2.58
CA ALA A 464 -55.43 -20.74 -1.45
C ALA A 464 -54.71 -20.64 -0.09
N HIS A 465 -53.47 -21.08 -0.03
CA HIS A 465 -52.63 -21.11 1.19
C HIS A 465 -51.47 -20.13 1.13
N THR A 466 -51.35 -19.33 0.06
CA THR A 466 -50.30 -18.34 -0.12
C THR A 466 -50.71 -17.01 0.47
N ARG A 467 -49.89 -16.47 1.35
CA ARG A 467 -49.99 -15.10 1.88
C ARG A 467 -48.85 -14.27 1.34
N GLU A 468 -49.11 -13.02 1.04
CA GLU A 468 -48.07 -12.05 0.74
C GLU A 468 -47.47 -11.56 2.06
N ILE A 469 -46.19 -11.82 2.25
CA ILE A 469 -45.45 -11.36 3.43
C ILE A 469 -44.69 -10.11 3.01
N VAL A 470 -44.90 -9.02 3.75
CA VAL A 470 -44.16 -7.77 3.58
C VAL A 470 -43.17 -7.62 4.74
N LEU A 471 -41.89 -7.51 4.43
CA LEU A 471 -40.85 -7.23 5.40
C LEU A 471 -40.68 -5.72 5.60
N GLU A 472 -40.52 -5.29 6.82
CA GLU A 472 -40.13 -3.91 7.10
C GLU A 472 -38.65 -3.69 6.71
N PRO A 473 -38.34 -2.56 6.06
CA PRO A 473 -36.96 -2.26 5.71
C PRO A 473 -36.11 -2.03 6.97
N VAL A 474 -35.04 -2.77 7.11
CA VAL A 474 -34.05 -2.59 8.17
C VAL A 474 -33.01 -1.59 7.67
N VAL A 475 -32.95 -0.41 8.29
CA VAL A 475 -31.97 0.63 7.95
C VAL A 475 -30.99 0.78 9.09
N ARG A 476 -29.69 0.68 8.81
CA ARG A 476 -28.65 0.85 9.81
C ARG A 476 -27.52 1.73 9.28
N ALA A 477 -27.09 2.69 10.13
CA ALA A 477 -25.91 3.52 9.83
C ALA A 477 -24.63 2.70 9.95
N ILE A 478 -23.69 2.94 9.02
CA ILE A 478 -22.35 2.32 9.05
C ILE A 478 -21.55 2.99 10.16
N PRO A 479 -21.10 2.25 11.20
CA PRO A 479 -20.32 2.82 12.29
C PRO A 479 -18.92 3.19 11.80
N LEU A 480 -18.33 4.23 12.40
CA LEU A 480 -16.92 4.50 12.19
C LEU A 480 -16.08 3.35 12.77
N PRO A 481 -15.13 2.77 12.00
CA PRO A 481 -14.31 1.63 12.42
C PRO A 481 -13.18 2.08 13.37
N ILE A 482 -13.54 2.57 14.57
CA ILE A 482 -12.60 3.18 15.51
C ILE A 482 -11.51 2.20 15.95
N SER A 483 -11.84 0.93 16.16
CA SER A 483 -10.89 -0.12 16.54
C SER A 483 -9.77 -0.28 15.51
N ASP A 484 -10.13 -0.39 14.23
CA ASP A 484 -9.17 -0.57 13.13
C ASP A 484 -8.36 0.71 12.89
N LEU A 485 -9.01 1.87 12.97
CA LEU A 485 -8.33 3.16 12.84
C LEU A 485 -7.31 3.38 13.96
N LEU A 486 -7.62 2.98 15.20
CA LEU A 486 -6.68 3.01 16.33
C LEU A 486 -5.54 1.99 16.13
N LEU A 487 -5.83 0.81 15.62
CA LEU A 487 -4.81 -0.20 15.33
C LEU A 487 -3.81 0.32 14.28
N TYR A 488 -4.29 0.81 13.15
CA TYR A 488 -3.44 1.30 12.07
C TYR A 488 -2.76 2.62 12.40
N GLY A 489 -3.51 3.58 12.93
CA GLY A 489 -2.99 4.90 13.31
C GLY A 489 -2.06 4.82 14.51
N GLY A 490 -2.48 4.14 15.58
CA GLY A 490 -1.68 3.93 16.79
C GLY A 490 -0.43 3.10 16.52
N GLY A 491 -0.55 2.01 15.75
CA GLY A 491 0.57 1.19 15.31
C GLY A 491 1.59 1.99 14.50
N THR A 492 1.11 2.84 13.59
CA THR A 492 1.96 3.76 12.82
C THR A 492 2.70 4.75 13.72
N LEU A 493 2.00 5.38 14.66
CA LEU A 493 2.62 6.34 15.58
C LEU A 493 3.65 5.66 16.49
N ALA A 494 3.34 4.48 17.01
CA ALA A 494 4.27 3.68 17.79
C ALA A 494 5.54 3.32 16.97
N ALA A 495 5.36 2.90 15.73
CA ALA A 495 6.46 2.59 14.83
C ALA A 495 7.33 3.83 14.51
N VAL A 496 6.73 4.99 14.27
CA VAL A 496 7.46 6.25 14.05
C VAL A 496 8.21 6.67 15.32
N LEU A 497 7.60 6.53 16.49
CA LEU A 497 8.28 6.77 17.76
C LEU A 497 9.50 5.85 17.93
N LEU A 498 9.36 4.56 17.62
CA LEU A 498 10.47 3.61 17.65
C LEU A 498 11.59 4.06 16.70
N THR A 499 11.28 4.45 15.48
CA THR A 499 12.29 4.93 14.52
C THR A 499 12.99 6.21 15.00
N VAL A 500 12.27 7.11 15.68
CA VAL A 500 12.84 8.32 16.30
C VAL A 500 13.77 7.95 17.45
N VAL A 501 13.40 6.99 18.30
CA VAL A 501 14.26 6.49 19.39
C VAL A 501 15.54 5.88 18.82
N VAL A 502 15.42 5.01 17.81
CA VAL A 502 16.59 4.42 17.13
C VAL A 502 17.47 5.52 16.52
N GLY A 503 16.89 6.51 15.83
CA GLY A 503 17.63 7.67 15.31
C GLY A 503 18.35 8.47 16.39
N ALA A 504 17.71 8.68 17.54
CA ALA A 504 18.33 9.36 18.69
C ALA A 504 19.49 8.55 19.30
N LEU A 505 19.36 7.21 19.36
CA LEU A 505 20.43 6.33 19.82
C LEU A 505 21.63 6.35 18.85
N LEU A 506 21.38 6.33 17.54
CA LEU A 506 22.43 6.46 16.52
C LEU A 506 23.17 7.81 16.62
N ILE A 507 22.46 8.90 16.94
CA ILE A 507 23.12 10.21 17.20
C ILE A 507 24.05 10.11 18.43
N ARG A 508 23.68 9.31 19.43
CA ARG A 508 24.51 9.14 20.64
C ARG A 508 25.76 8.32 20.39
N SER A 509 25.66 7.26 19.57
CA SER A 509 26.79 6.35 19.31
C SER A 509 27.79 6.94 18.30
N ASP A 510 27.31 7.61 17.24
CA ASP A 510 28.13 7.96 16.08
C ASP A 510 28.60 9.42 16.02
N ALA A 511 28.20 10.28 16.96
CA ALA A 511 28.51 11.71 16.92
C ALA A 511 29.56 12.14 17.96
N GLY A 512 30.64 11.37 18.11
CA GLY A 512 31.78 11.76 18.94
C GLY A 512 32.59 12.90 18.32
N PRO A 513 33.30 13.74 19.14
CA PRO A 513 34.15 14.84 18.66
C PRO A 513 35.34 14.37 17.80
N GLU A 514 35.64 13.06 17.80
CA GLU A 514 36.70 12.44 16.99
C GLU A 514 36.42 12.55 15.46
N ILE A 515 35.16 12.66 15.06
CA ILE A 515 34.77 12.79 13.64
C ILE A 515 35.24 14.13 13.04
N LEU A 516 35.43 15.14 13.87
CA LEU A 516 35.93 16.45 13.43
C LEU A 516 37.45 16.45 13.27
N ARG A 517 38.18 15.45 13.87
CA ARG A 517 39.62 15.32 13.81
C ARG A 517 40.12 14.49 12.62
N THR A 518 39.27 13.66 12.02
CA THR A 518 39.61 12.73 10.93
C THR A 518 39.29 13.27 9.53
N SER A 519 39.20 14.57 9.36
CA SER A 519 38.94 15.26 8.06
C SER A 519 40.17 16.01 7.57
#